data_9c7fdaa516b29d9e86c0d876ee890a34
#
_entry.id   9c7fdaa516b29d9e86c0d876ee890a34
#
_cell.length_a   1.000
_cell.length_b   1.000
_cell.length_c   1.000
_cell.angle_alpha   90.00
_cell.angle_beta   90.00
_cell.angle_gamma   90.00
#
_symmetry.space_group_name_H-M   'P 1'
#
loop_
_entity.id
_entity.type
_entity.pdbx_description
1 polymer ?
#
loop_
_entity_poly.entity_id
_entity_poly.type
_entity_poly.pdbx_seq_one_letter_code
_entity_poly.pdbx_strand_id
1 'polypeptide(L)'
;DTVNEYDGSLDFYVIRYAEVLLSLAEAMIEKGGYPQAEITGYINEVRARVGMPAVEVVEGTNLNKEELRAIVRHERRVELAFEDLRFADLYRWGEFENAQKRMQKDQSFYGFGVVSRGNLRGAQDLVWPIPQGEIDTNPMLEQHSEWK
;
A
#
# COMPACT_ATOMS: atom_id res chain seq x y z
N ASP A 1 -23.41 -27.92 19.98
CA ASP A 1 -23.09 -26.54 19.61
C ASP A 1 -22.45 -26.57 18.23
N THR A 2 -23.22 -26.21 17.21
CA THR A 2 -22.73 -26.00 15.85
C THR A 2 -22.01 -24.66 15.83
N VAL A 3 -20.67 -24.70 15.86
CA VAL A 3 -19.86 -23.51 15.58
C VAL A 3 -20.14 -23.12 14.13
N ASN A 4 -20.71 -21.96 13.93
CA ASN A 4 -20.95 -21.42 12.59
C ASN A 4 -19.57 -21.14 11.95
N GLU A 5 -19.31 -21.57 10.72
CA GLU A 5 -18.03 -21.41 10.04
C GLU A 5 -17.54 -19.94 9.94
N TYR A 6 -18.42 -18.99 10.23
CA TYR A 6 -18.17 -17.54 10.21
C TYR A 6 -18.06 -16.90 11.59
N ASP A 7 -18.10 -17.70 12.67
CA ASP A 7 -18.11 -17.19 14.06
C ASP A 7 -16.68 -17.24 14.65
N GLY A 8 -15.79 -16.49 14.05
CA GLY A 8 -14.44 -16.28 14.56
C GLY A 8 -14.41 -15.21 15.65
N SER A 9 -13.67 -15.46 16.73
CA SER A 9 -13.46 -14.49 17.83
C SER A 9 -12.42 -13.41 17.49
N LEU A 10 -11.94 -13.36 16.26
CA LEU A 10 -10.94 -12.40 15.81
C LEU A 10 -11.65 -11.18 15.21
N ASP A 11 -11.57 -10.07 15.92
CA ASP A 11 -12.03 -8.78 15.40
C ASP A 11 -11.13 -8.29 14.26
N PHE A 12 -11.74 -7.72 13.23
CA PHE A 12 -11.03 -7.09 12.13
C PHE A 12 -10.48 -5.73 12.60
N TYR A 13 -9.19 -5.51 12.39
CA TYR A 13 -8.57 -4.22 12.69
C TYR A 13 -8.98 -3.18 11.64
N VAL A 14 -9.68 -2.14 12.07
CA VAL A 14 -9.99 -0.99 11.19
C VAL A 14 -8.78 -0.06 11.07
N ILE A 15 -8.13 0.23 12.20
CA ILE A 15 -6.91 1.03 12.30
C ILE A 15 -6.09 0.47 13.47
N ARG A 16 -4.77 0.37 13.30
CA ARG A 16 -3.87 0.00 14.39
C ARG A 16 -2.69 0.96 14.54
N TYR A 17 -2.09 0.96 15.71
CA TYR A 17 -1.08 1.94 16.07
C TYR A 17 0.12 1.98 15.12
N ALA A 18 0.58 0.82 14.63
CA ALA A 18 1.66 0.75 13.65
C ALA A 18 1.35 1.51 12.34
N GLU A 19 0.09 1.46 11.88
CA GLU A 19 -0.34 2.25 10.71
C GLU A 19 -0.23 3.75 10.98
N VAL A 20 -0.62 4.21 12.17
CA VAL A 20 -0.52 5.62 12.57
C VAL A 20 0.94 6.06 12.61
N LEU A 21 1.83 5.28 13.20
CA LEU A 21 3.27 5.58 13.27
C LEU A 21 3.89 5.69 11.87
N LEU A 22 3.62 4.72 11.00
CA LEU A 22 4.17 4.71 9.65
C LEU A 22 3.56 5.82 8.76
N SER A 23 2.30 6.17 8.98
CA SER A 23 1.65 7.30 8.29
C SER A 23 2.23 8.63 8.74
N LEU A 24 2.53 8.78 10.03
CA LEU A 24 3.20 9.97 10.57
C LEU A 24 4.61 10.11 10.00
N ALA A 25 5.40 9.03 10.03
CA ALA A 25 6.74 9.03 9.43
C ALA A 25 6.72 9.43 7.96
N GLU A 26 5.79 8.87 7.18
CA GLU A 26 5.61 9.22 5.77
C GLU A 26 5.24 10.70 5.58
N ALA A 27 4.28 11.21 6.36
CA ALA A 27 3.87 12.62 6.29
C ALA A 27 5.02 13.58 6.62
N MET A 28 5.87 13.23 7.59
CA MET A 28 7.05 14.03 7.94
C MET A 28 8.10 14.03 6.83
N ILE A 29 8.33 12.88 6.17
CA ILE A 29 9.22 12.77 5.01
C ILE A 29 8.71 13.66 3.88
N GLU A 30 7.41 13.57 3.56
CA GLU A 30 6.86 14.33 2.44
C GLU A 30 6.83 15.84 2.71
N LYS A 31 6.47 16.23 3.91
CA LYS A 31 6.50 17.66 4.32
C LYS A 31 7.92 18.21 4.39
N GLY A 32 8.88 17.40 4.85
CA GLY A 32 10.26 17.84 5.08
C GLY A 32 10.43 18.71 6.33
N GLY A 33 11.70 19.04 6.64
CA GLY A 33 12.03 19.91 7.75
C GLY A 33 12.12 19.22 9.13
N TYR A 34 12.05 17.92 9.17
CA TYR A 34 12.20 17.11 10.40
C TYR A 34 13.56 16.41 10.43
N PRO A 35 14.20 16.27 11.61
CA PRO A 35 15.41 15.46 11.76
C PRO A 35 15.15 14.00 11.37
N GLN A 36 16.13 13.37 10.71
CA GLN A 36 16.02 11.95 10.36
C GLN A 36 15.70 11.08 11.57
N ALA A 37 16.39 11.31 12.70
CA ALA A 37 16.21 10.51 13.92
C ALA A 37 14.78 10.56 14.48
N GLU A 38 14.03 11.65 14.25
CA GLU A 38 12.64 11.76 14.65
C GLU A 38 11.76 10.90 13.73
N ILE A 39 11.99 10.98 12.43
CA ILE A 39 11.26 10.18 11.42
C ILE A 39 11.50 8.69 11.63
N THR A 40 12.78 8.29 11.73
CA THR A 40 13.15 6.88 11.91
C THR A 40 12.76 6.34 13.27
N GLY A 41 12.60 7.21 14.26
CA GLY A 41 12.10 6.83 15.59
C GLY A 41 10.74 6.13 15.52
N TYR A 42 9.81 6.62 14.73
CA TYR A 42 8.49 6.00 14.53
C TYR A 42 8.59 4.65 13.81
N ILE A 43 9.47 4.53 12.83
CA ILE A 43 9.72 3.26 12.13
C ILE A 43 10.37 2.25 13.07
N ASN A 44 11.33 2.70 13.87
CA ASN A 44 12.05 1.88 14.83
C ASN A 44 11.14 1.34 15.95
N GLU A 45 10.09 2.07 16.34
CA GLU A 45 9.10 1.58 17.29
C GLU A 45 8.36 0.35 16.72
N VAL A 46 8.01 0.38 15.44
CA VAL A 46 7.40 -0.77 14.74
C VAL A 46 8.39 -1.94 14.65
N ARG A 47 9.64 -1.68 14.25
CA ARG A 47 10.70 -2.70 14.16
C ARG A 47 11.03 -3.34 15.51
N ALA A 48 11.10 -2.55 16.56
CA ALA A 48 11.44 -3.02 17.92
C ALA A 48 10.42 -4.05 18.44
N ARG A 49 9.15 -3.92 18.09
CA ARG A 49 8.09 -4.86 18.47
C ARG A 49 8.40 -6.31 18.05
N VAL A 50 9.09 -6.49 16.94
CA VAL A 50 9.44 -7.80 16.36
C VAL A 50 10.93 -8.11 16.46
N GLY A 51 11.70 -7.32 17.21
CA GLY A 51 13.12 -7.52 17.43
C GLY A 51 14.00 -7.21 16.20
N MET A 52 13.51 -6.42 15.24
CA MET A 52 14.31 -6.00 14.11
C MET A 52 15.28 -4.88 14.47
N PRO A 53 16.45 -4.81 13.84
CA PRO A 53 17.41 -3.73 14.07
C PRO A 53 16.84 -2.38 13.62
N ALA A 54 17.27 -1.31 14.30
CA ALA A 54 16.89 0.06 13.94
C ALA A 54 17.33 0.42 12.51
N VAL A 55 16.62 1.38 11.91
CA VAL A 55 16.92 1.87 10.54
C VAL A 55 18.35 2.32 10.41
N GLU A 56 18.85 3.06 11.40
CA GLU A 56 20.21 3.61 11.42
C GLU A 56 21.30 2.54 11.41
N VAL A 57 21.00 1.37 11.95
CA VAL A 57 21.93 0.23 12.00
C VAL A 57 22.05 -0.45 10.64
N VAL A 58 20.97 -0.48 9.88
CA VAL A 58 20.89 -1.19 8.60
C VAL A 58 21.18 -0.26 7.42
N GLU A 59 20.56 0.93 7.43
CA GLU A 59 20.51 1.85 6.31
C GLU A 59 21.42 3.10 6.50
N GLY A 60 21.84 3.38 7.75
CA GLY A 60 22.68 4.52 8.06
C GLY A 60 21.92 5.78 8.51
N THR A 61 22.69 6.86 8.79
CA THR A 61 22.19 8.08 9.44
C THR A 61 22.11 9.31 8.52
N ASN A 62 22.54 9.20 7.27
CA ASN A 62 22.57 10.32 6.33
C ASN A 62 21.70 10.02 5.10
N LEU A 63 20.46 9.63 5.37
CA LEU A 63 19.51 9.25 4.32
C LEU A 63 18.85 10.49 3.72
N ASN A 64 18.76 10.52 2.41
CA ASN A 64 18.00 11.54 1.71
C ASN A 64 16.49 11.22 1.72
N LYS A 65 15.67 12.14 1.19
CA LYS A 65 14.21 12.02 1.19
C LYS A 65 13.72 10.77 0.43
N GLU A 66 14.34 10.46 -0.69
CA GLU A 66 13.98 9.31 -1.53
C GLU A 66 14.29 7.98 -0.83
N GLU A 67 15.42 7.91 -0.13
CA GLU A 67 15.81 6.74 0.66
C GLU A 67 14.85 6.54 1.85
N LEU A 68 14.56 7.60 2.61
CA LEU A 68 13.57 7.55 3.69
C LEU A 68 12.19 7.13 3.19
N ARG A 69 11.77 7.66 2.05
CA ARG A 69 10.51 7.29 1.39
C ARG A 69 10.47 5.80 1.02
N ALA A 70 11.56 5.28 0.46
CA ALA A 70 11.67 3.87 0.11
C ALA A 70 11.57 2.98 1.37
N ILE A 71 12.23 3.36 2.45
CA ILE A 71 12.21 2.64 3.73
C ILE A 71 10.79 2.61 4.31
N VAL A 72 10.13 3.76 4.47
CA VAL A 72 8.79 3.79 5.07
C VAL A 72 7.76 3.04 4.21
N ARG A 73 7.86 3.13 2.88
CA ARG A 73 7.00 2.37 1.97
C ARG A 73 7.24 0.87 2.05
N HIS A 74 8.48 0.46 2.28
CA HIS A 74 8.82 -0.95 2.51
C HIS A 74 8.25 -1.43 3.85
N GLU A 75 8.45 -0.68 4.93
CA GLU A 75 7.89 -1.01 6.26
C GLU A 75 6.37 -1.13 6.21
N ARG A 76 5.68 -0.18 5.58
CA ARG A 76 4.23 -0.26 5.38
C ARG A 76 3.81 -1.52 4.65
N ARG A 77 4.55 -1.88 3.60
CA ARG A 77 4.25 -3.10 2.81
C ARG A 77 4.37 -4.37 3.64
N VAL A 78 5.37 -4.46 4.51
CA VAL A 78 5.66 -5.66 5.31
C VAL A 78 4.76 -5.70 6.54
N GLU A 79 4.71 -4.60 7.30
CA GLU A 79 3.99 -4.51 8.57
C GLU A 79 2.47 -4.60 8.38
N LEU A 80 1.93 -3.98 7.33
CA LEU A 80 0.49 -3.91 7.06
C LEU A 80 0.05 -4.94 6.00
N ALA A 81 0.84 -6.01 5.83
CA ALA A 81 0.51 -7.07 4.88
C ALA A 81 -0.81 -7.76 5.27
N PHE A 82 -1.69 -8.01 4.27
CA PHE A 82 -3.02 -8.61 4.43
C PHE A 82 -4.05 -7.77 5.20
N GLU A 83 -3.81 -6.46 5.34
CA GLU A 83 -4.74 -5.51 5.98
C GLU A 83 -5.44 -4.59 4.95
N ASP A 84 -5.50 -4.99 3.70
CA ASP A 84 -6.14 -4.30 2.56
C ASP A 84 -5.62 -2.89 2.24
N LEU A 85 -4.56 -2.43 2.92
CA LEU A 85 -4.00 -1.07 2.75
C LEU A 85 -3.11 -0.94 1.51
N ARG A 86 -2.58 -2.06 0.98
CA ARG A 86 -1.58 -2.04 -0.09
C ARG A 86 -2.08 -1.42 -1.38
N PHE A 87 -3.32 -1.68 -1.78
CA PHE A 87 -3.91 -1.12 -2.99
C PHE A 87 -3.99 0.41 -2.90
N ALA A 88 -4.53 0.93 -1.77
CA ALA A 88 -4.64 2.36 -1.53
C ALA A 88 -3.27 3.04 -1.49
N ASP A 89 -2.27 2.42 -0.87
CA ASP A 89 -0.89 2.91 -0.83
C ASP A 89 -0.29 3.03 -2.24
N LEU A 90 -0.38 1.97 -3.04
CA LEU A 90 0.14 1.98 -4.41
C LEU A 90 -0.55 3.04 -5.29
N TYR A 91 -1.86 3.19 -5.11
CA TYR A 91 -2.66 4.17 -5.84
C TYR A 91 -2.23 5.60 -5.50
N ARG A 92 -2.21 5.96 -4.21
CA ARG A 92 -1.85 7.32 -3.76
C ARG A 92 -0.39 7.70 -4.02
N TRP A 93 0.50 6.70 -4.14
CA TRP A 93 1.90 6.90 -4.51
C TRP A 93 2.13 6.99 -6.02
N GLY A 94 1.14 6.73 -6.85
CA GLY A 94 1.29 6.62 -8.31
C GLY A 94 2.12 5.39 -8.74
N GLU A 95 2.25 4.38 -7.87
CA GLU A 95 3.10 3.20 -8.08
C GLU A 95 2.33 1.95 -8.54
N PHE A 96 1.03 2.07 -8.77
CA PHE A 96 0.17 0.93 -9.09
C PHE A 96 0.62 0.22 -10.37
N GLU A 97 0.82 0.96 -11.45
CA GLU A 97 1.29 0.41 -12.72
C GLU A 97 2.67 -0.23 -12.62
N ASN A 98 3.60 0.43 -11.91
CA ASN A 98 4.95 -0.10 -11.68
C ASN A 98 4.92 -1.40 -10.86
N ALA A 99 4.04 -1.47 -9.86
CA ALA A 99 3.86 -2.67 -9.04
C ALA A 99 3.31 -3.84 -9.88
N GLN A 100 2.34 -3.58 -10.75
CA GLN A 100 1.80 -4.60 -11.66
C GLN A 100 2.84 -5.09 -12.67
N LYS A 101 3.64 -4.19 -13.26
CA LYS A 101 4.74 -4.57 -14.15
C LYS A 101 5.78 -5.45 -13.45
N ARG A 102 6.11 -5.15 -12.17
CA ARG A 102 7.01 -6.01 -11.37
C ARG A 102 6.40 -7.40 -11.16
N MET A 103 5.12 -7.49 -10.82
CA MET A 103 4.43 -8.77 -10.65
C MET A 103 4.42 -9.62 -11.94
N GLN A 104 4.26 -8.99 -13.10
CA GLN A 104 4.32 -9.70 -14.38
C GLN A 104 5.72 -10.22 -14.70
N LYS A 105 6.77 -9.51 -14.31
CA LYS A 105 8.16 -9.88 -14.54
C LYS A 105 8.63 -11.03 -13.66
N ASP A 106 8.17 -11.09 -12.42
CA ASP A 106 8.59 -12.07 -11.41
C ASP A 106 7.80 -13.38 -11.44
N GLN A 107 7.16 -13.70 -12.56
CA GLN A 107 6.35 -14.93 -12.72
C GLN A 107 7.11 -16.23 -12.43
N SER A 108 8.44 -16.21 -12.46
CA SER A 108 9.29 -17.40 -12.24
C SER A 108 9.45 -17.78 -10.76
N PHE A 109 9.12 -16.90 -9.83
CA PHE A 109 9.48 -17.09 -8.41
C PHE A 109 8.62 -18.11 -7.65
N TYR A 110 7.38 -18.39 -8.07
CA TYR A 110 6.46 -19.16 -7.25
C TYR A 110 6.09 -20.56 -7.79
N GLY A 111 6.54 -20.97 -8.96
CA GLY A 111 6.21 -22.30 -9.52
C GLY A 111 4.71 -22.56 -9.73
N PHE A 112 3.85 -21.68 -9.26
CA PHE A 112 2.43 -21.65 -9.54
C PHE A 112 2.24 -20.82 -10.81
N GLY A 113 1.66 -21.45 -11.83
CA GLY A 113 1.29 -20.71 -13.05
C GLY A 113 0.58 -19.43 -12.64
N VAL A 114 1.22 -18.30 -12.91
CA VAL A 114 0.61 -17.01 -12.63
C VAL A 114 -0.67 -16.96 -13.44
N VAL A 115 -1.77 -16.99 -12.76
CA VAL A 115 -3.03 -16.60 -13.37
C VAL A 115 -2.81 -15.17 -13.83
N SER A 116 -2.64 -14.99 -15.14
CA SER A 116 -2.60 -13.69 -15.79
C SER A 116 -3.94 -12.99 -15.49
N ARG A 117 -4.04 -12.40 -14.31
CA ARG A 117 -5.20 -11.61 -13.95
C ARG A 117 -5.05 -10.25 -14.59
N GLY A 118 -5.52 -10.18 -15.80
CA GLY A 118 -5.77 -8.94 -16.48
C GLY A 118 -4.51 -8.35 -17.13
N ASN A 119 -4.65 -8.01 -18.39
CA ASN A 119 -3.74 -7.07 -19.01
C ASN A 119 -3.88 -5.73 -18.30
N LEU A 120 -2.75 -5.10 -18.02
CA LEU A 120 -2.72 -3.69 -17.65
C LEU A 120 -3.52 -2.90 -18.70
N ARG A 121 -4.56 -2.23 -18.25
CA ARG A 121 -5.40 -1.36 -19.09
C ARG A 121 -4.90 0.09 -19.06
N GLY A 122 -3.81 0.34 -18.33
CA GLY A 122 -3.26 1.68 -18.18
C GLY A 122 -4.14 2.57 -17.30
N ALA A 123 -4.52 3.74 -17.83
CA ALA A 123 -5.33 4.71 -17.08
C ALA A 123 -6.69 4.16 -16.61
N GLN A 124 -7.25 3.17 -17.31
CA GLN A 124 -8.51 2.52 -16.90
C GLN A 124 -8.41 1.81 -15.55
N ASP A 125 -7.23 1.31 -15.18
CA ASP A 125 -7.03 0.65 -13.88
C ASP A 125 -7.03 1.64 -12.71
N LEU A 126 -6.92 2.93 -12.99
CA LEU A 126 -6.88 4.00 -12.00
C LEU A 126 -8.24 4.67 -11.78
N VAL A 127 -9.20 4.46 -12.67
CA VAL A 127 -10.51 5.10 -12.60
C VAL A 127 -11.60 4.05 -12.80
N TRP A 128 -12.49 3.93 -11.83
CA TRP A 128 -13.63 3.01 -11.95
C TRP A 128 -14.66 3.54 -12.95
N PRO A 129 -15.20 2.69 -13.82
CA PRO A 129 -16.25 3.13 -14.73
C PRO A 129 -17.51 3.49 -13.97
N ILE A 130 -18.22 4.51 -14.45
CA ILE A 130 -19.57 4.79 -13.99
C ILE A 130 -20.46 3.64 -14.47
N PRO A 131 -21.26 2.99 -13.58
CA PRO A 131 -22.16 1.92 -13.99
C PRO A 131 -23.10 2.37 -15.10
N GLN A 132 -23.29 1.54 -16.12
CA GLN A 132 -24.11 1.89 -17.29
C GLN A 132 -25.53 2.30 -16.89
N GLY A 133 -26.13 1.62 -15.90
CA GLY A 133 -27.46 1.97 -15.40
C GLY A 133 -27.59 3.39 -14.85
N GLU A 134 -26.52 3.94 -14.29
CA GLU A 134 -26.50 5.34 -13.82
C GLU A 134 -26.45 6.32 -14.99
N ILE A 135 -25.69 5.98 -16.03
CA ILE A 135 -25.61 6.80 -17.26
C ILE A 135 -26.96 6.79 -18.00
N ASP A 136 -27.61 5.63 -18.06
CA ASP A 136 -28.88 5.48 -18.75
C ASP A 136 -30.02 6.24 -18.05
N THR A 137 -29.92 6.40 -16.73
CA THR A 137 -30.92 7.13 -15.94
C THR A 137 -30.67 8.63 -15.82
N ASN A 138 -29.43 9.06 -16.00
CA ASN A 138 -29.05 10.46 -15.89
C ASN A 138 -28.33 10.96 -17.14
N PRO A 139 -29.04 11.60 -18.09
CA PRO A 139 -28.46 12.07 -19.36
C PRO A 139 -27.38 13.16 -19.20
N MET A 140 -27.18 13.69 -18.00
CA MET A 140 -26.09 14.64 -17.69
C MET A 140 -24.79 13.94 -17.27
N LEU A 141 -24.81 12.61 -17.04
CA LEU A 141 -23.63 11.82 -16.74
C LEU A 141 -22.94 11.38 -18.03
N GLU A 142 -21.66 11.67 -18.10
CA GLU A 142 -20.79 11.13 -19.15
C GLU A 142 -19.77 10.17 -18.54
N GLN A 143 -19.52 9.07 -19.24
CA GLN A 143 -18.49 8.12 -18.86
C GLN A 143 -17.11 8.78 -18.86
N HIS A 144 -16.24 8.34 -17.97
CA HIS A 144 -14.84 8.77 -17.96
C HIS A 144 -14.16 8.52 -19.31
N SER A 145 -13.25 9.41 -19.70
CA SER A 145 -12.54 9.34 -20.99
C SER A 145 -11.83 8.00 -21.22
N GLU A 146 -11.31 7.42 -20.14
CA GLU A 146 -10.59 6.16 -20.11
C GLU A 146 -11.48 4.94 -20.40
N TRP A 147 -12.81 5.13 -20.32
CA TRP A 147 -13.84 4.10 -20.53
C TRP A 147 -14.78 4.39 -21.69
N LYS A 148 -14.49 5.41 -22.49
CA LYS A 148 -15.23 5.75 -23.73
C LYS A 148 -14.81 4.92 -24.92
#